data_d2c5479d45a5f3ccc53d2215afe67b7e
#
_entry.id   d2c5479d45a5f3ccc53d2215afe67b7e
#
_cell.length_a   1.000
_cell.length_b   1.000
_cell.length_c   1.000
_cell.angle_alpha   90.00
_cell.angle_beta   90.00
_cell.angle_gamma   90.00
#
_symmetry.space_group_name_H-M   'P 1'
#
loop_
_entity.id
_entity.type
_entity.pdbx_description
1 polymer ?
#
loop_
_entity_poly.entity_id
_entity_poly.type
_entity_poly.pdbx_seq_one_letter_code
_entity_poly.pdbx_strand_id
1 'polypeptide(L)'
;AELLLDWPSYHAGAEKELTTPTGAAFLRSQASFSESLPEGFRADGVSYGAGTWDLAIPNVLRLYTGEVAEREAEQGSDFLVLETNIDDMSPQIYGYLYERLFAAGALDVWTTPITMKKTRPAQMLSLLCRTSSKDACASVILRETTSIGLRVLEVAERIEAERETVKVATPYGEVACKLAYWHGALVNSKPEYEDCCLLARRAGVPLKQVEEAARQALAASCATSRRIKK
;
A
#
# COMPACT_ATOMS: atom_id res chain seq x y z
N ALA A 1 -6.63 40.97 -15.56
CA ALA A 1 -6.86 40.61 -14.16
C ALA A 1 -7.75 39.35 -14.03
N GLU A 2 -8.94 39.31 -14.67
CA GLU A 2 -9.87 38.18 -14.54
C GLU A 2 -9.29 36.80 -14.96
N LEU A 3 -8.44 36.82 -16.01
CA LEU A 3 -7.78 35.57 -16.50
C LEU A 3 -6.77 34.97 -15.54
N LEU A 4 -6.28 35.77 -14.58
CA LEU A 4 -5.27 35.36 -13.62
C LEU A 4 -5.82 35.36 -12.18
N LEU A 5 -7.15 35.30 -12.00
CA LEU A 5 -7.76 35.07 -10.69
C LEU A 5 -7.19 33.76 -10.10
N ASP A 6 -6.88 33.80 -8.82
CA ASP A 6 -6.24 32.71 -8.05
C ASP A 6 -4.78 32.38 -8.43
N TRP A 7 -4.18 33.14 -9.36
CA TRP A 7 -2.75 33.02 -9.65
C TRP A 7 -1.98 34.14 -8.95
N PRO A 8 -0.89 33.82 -8.25
CA PRO A 8 -0.05 34.83 -7.65
C PRO A 8 0.50 35.76 -8.72
N SER A 9 0.40 37.06 -8.48
CA SER A 9 0.97 38.11 -9.36
C SER A 9 1.62 39.16 -8.52
N TYR A 10 2.68 39.77 -9.04
CA TYR A 10 3.41 40.81 -8.37
C TYR A 10 3.78 41.92 -9.34
N HIS A 11 4.02 43.12 -8.80
CA HIS A 11 4.47 44.24 -9.56
C HIS A 11 5.99 44.23 -9.64
N ALA A 12 6.55 44.12 -10.84
CA ALA A 12 7.99 44.03 -11.08
C ALA A 12 8.68 45.39 -11.20
N GLY A 13 8.04 46.49 -10.78
CA GLY A 13 8.60 47.85 -10.89
C GLY A 13 8.55 48.44 -12.29
N ALA A 14 7.88 47.80 -13.24
CA ALA A 14 7.67 48.35 -14.59
C ALA A 14 6.32 49.07 -14.69
N GLU A 15 6.29 50.25 -15.30
CA GLU A 15 5.03 50.97 -15.55
C GLU A 15 4.20 50.41 -16.74
N LYS A 16 4.65 49.30 -17.30
CA LYS A 16 4.05 48.64 -18.46
C LYS A 16 3.56 47.23 -18.12
N GLU A 17 2.54 46.80 -18.83
CA GLU A 17 2.05 45.47 -18.74
C GLU A 17 3.06 44.48 -19.35
N LEU A 18 3.59 43.54 -18.50
CA LEU A 18 4.58 42.55 -18.95
C LEU A 18 3.87 41.29 -19.44
N THR A 19 2.70 40.93 -18.86
CA THR A 19 1.89 39.78 -19.27
C THR A 19 0.66 40.28 -20.01
N THR A 20 0.66 40.13 -21.33
CA THR A 20 -0.49 40.55 -22.15
C THR A 20 -1.72 39.66 -21.90
N PRO A 21 -2.96 40.14 -22.18
CA PRO A 21 -4.16 39.31 -22.05
C PRO A 21 -4.10 38.00 -22.84
N THR A 22 -3.52 38.02 -24.04
CA THR A 22 -3.32 36.81 -24.87
C THR A 22 -2.35 35.83 -24.21
N GLY A 23 -1.24 36.31 -23.66
CA GLY A 23 -0.27 35.50 -22.91
C GLY A 23 -0.90 34.90 -21.65
N ALA A 24 -1.66 35.69 -20.91
CA ALA A 24 -2.39 35.22 -19.75
C ALA A 24 -3.43 34.11 -20.10
N ALA A 25 -4.20 34.30 -21.18
CA ALA A 25 -5.16 33.33 -21.65
C ALA A 25 -4.48 31.99 -22.09
N PHE A 26 -3.34 32.09 -22.78
CA PHE A 26 -2.56 30.93 -23.18
C PHE A 26 -2.05 30.15 -21.96
N LEU A 27 -1.41 30.85 -21.03
CA LEU A 27 -0.91 30.23 -19.79
C LEU A 27 -2.04 29.55 -19.00
N ARG A 28 -3.17 30.23 -18.85
CA ARG A 28 -4.34 29.66 -18.12
C ARG A 28 -4.89 28.40 -18.77
N SER A 29 -4.81 28.27 -20.09
CA SER A 29 -5.32 27.12 -20.82
C SER A 29 -4.37 25.92 -20.86
N GLN A 30 -3.06 26.15 -20.74
CA GLN A 30 -2.04 25.14 -20.99
C GLN A 30 -1.13 24.85 -19.78
N ALA A 31 -1.14 25.69 -18.76
CA ALA A 31 -0.22 25.57 -17.63
C ALA A 31 -0.94 25.50 -16.29
N SER A 32 -0.29 24.87 -15.33
CA SER A 32 -0.62 24.94 -13.91
C SER A 32 0.43 25.81 -13.20
N PHE A 33 -0.01 26.55 -12.18
CA PHE A 33 0.89 27.37 -11.39
C PHE A 33 1.69 26.50 -10.41
N SER A 34 3.00 26.80 -10.30
CA SER A 34 3.87 26.26 -9.27
C SER A 34 4.88 27.34 -8.85
N GLU A 35 5.19 27.42 -7.57
CA GLU A 35 6.20 28.37 -7.03
C GLU A 35 7.64 27.96 -7.35
N SER A 36 7.85 26.70 -7.70
CA SER A 36 9.17 26.13 -8.01
C SER A 36 9.08 25.16 -9.19
N LEU A 37 10.22 24.90 -9.79
CA LEU A 37 10.36 23.81 -10.76
C LEU A 37 10.06 22.48 -10.05
N PRO A 38 9.51 21.48 -10.77
CA PRO A 38 9.29 20.15 -10.21
C PRO A 38 10.57 19.57 -9.60
N GLU A 39 10.46 18.90 -8.48
CA GLU A 39 11.61 18.22 -7.87
C GLU A 39 12.16 17.16 -8.83
N GLY A 40 13.49 17.09 -8.99
CA GLY A 40 14.12 16.21 -9.96
C GLY A 40 14.08 16.71 -11.42
N PHE A 41 13.59 17.93 -11.68
CA PHE A 41 13.63 18.50 -13.02
C PHE A 41 15.06 18.72 -13.51
N ARG A 42 15.37 18.16 -14.67
CA ARG A 42 16.66 18.35 -15.37
C ARG A 42 16.38 19.11 -16.66
N ALA A 43 16.83 20.35 -16.71
CA ALA A 43 16.73 21.16 -17.92
C ALA A 43 17.68 20.61 -19.01
N ASP A 44 17.15 20.34 -20.20
CA ASP A 44 17.90 20.03 -21.41
C ASP A 44 17.96 21.21 -22.39
N GLY A 45 17.09 22.21 -22.18
CA GLY A 45 17.05 23.41 -22.99
C GLY A 45 16.55 24.63 -22.23
N VAL A 46 16.99 25.79 -22.67
CA VAL A 46 16.50 27.09 -22.21
C VAL A 46 16.24 27.98 -23.42
N SER A 47 15.05 28.55 -23.51
CA SER A 47 14.65 29.46 -24.57
C SER A 47 14.17 30.77 -23.99
N TYR A 48 14.29 31.85 -24.75
CA TYR A 48 13.87 33.18 -24.35
C TYR A 48 12.95 33.78 -25.42
N GLY A 49 11.83 34.30 -25.00
CA GLY A 49 10.97 35.14 -25.82
C GLY A 49 11.08 36.60 -25.36
N ALA A 50 11.48 37.49 -26.20
CA ALA A 50 11.58 38.92 -25.89
C ALA A 50 10.24 39.63 -26.13
N GLY A 51 9.84 40.46 -25.15
CA GLY A 51 8.74 41.39 -25.33
C GLY A 51 9.18 42.63 -26.16
N THR A 52 8.23 43.43 -26.59
CA THR A 52 8.47 44.58 -27.47
C THR A 52 8.87 45.86 -26.71
N TRP A 53 8.69 45.87 -25.39
CA TRP A 53 9.02 47.05 -24.55
C TRP A 53 10.48 47.03 -24.14
N ASP A 54 11.17 48.18 -24.38
CA ASP A 54 12.51 48.42 -23.83
C ASP A 54 12.35 49.00 -22.43
N LEU A 55 12.80 48.27 -21.41
CA LEU A 55 12.61 48.55 -20.01
C LEU A 55 13.95 48.46 -19.26
N ALA A 56 14.01 49.08 -18.09
CA ALA A 56 15.18 48.99 -17.21
C ALA A 56 15.45 47.57 -16.67
N ILE A 57 14.47 46.70 -16.77
CA ILE A 57 14.55 45.27 -16.43
C ILE A 57 14.37 44.44 -17.71
N PRO A 58 14.95 43.23 -17.80
CA PRO A 58 14.74 42.36 -18.95
C PRO A 58 13.26 42.00 -19.11
N ASN A 59 12.68 42.34 -20.27
CA ASN A 59 11.32 42.01 -20.64
C ASN A 59 11.35 40.72 -21.48
N VAL A 60 11.54 39.60 -20.80
CA VAL A 60 11.71 38.28 -21.44
C VAL A 60 10.91 37.21 -20.69
N LEU A 61 10.32 36.33 -21.45
CA LEU A 61 9.82 35.04 -20.95
C LEU A 61 10.97 34.05 -21.06
N ARG A 62 11.31 33.38 -19.98
CA ARG A 62 12.26 32.26 -19.96
C ARG A 62 11.48 30.94 -19.92
N LEU A 63 11.75 30.05 -20.85
CA LEU A 63 11.19 28.73 -20.94
C LEU A 63 12.30 27.70 -20.73
N TYR A 64 12.11 26.83 -19.77
CA TYR A 64 12.94 25.65 -19.58
C TYR A 64 12.22 24.45 -20.20
N THR A 65 12.91 23.70 -21.04
CA THR A 65 12.53 22.36 -21.47
C THR A 65 13.38 21.35 -20.73
N GLY A 66 12.85 20.18 -20.46
CA GLY A 66 13.59 19.17 -19.74
C GLY A 66 12.70 18.01 -19.32
N GLU A 67 13.35 17.04 -18.74
CA GLU A 67 12.70 15.87 -18.16
C GLU A 67 12.60 16.09 -16.64
N VAL A 68 11.44 15.80 -16.11
CA VAL A 68 11.33 15.48 -14.68
C VAL A 68 11.87 14.05 -14.60
N ALA A 69 13.04 13.87 -13.96
CA ALA A 69 13.39 12.51 -13.57
C ALA A 69 12.14 12.00 -12.87
N GLU A 70 11.44 11.04 -13.51
CA GLU A 70 10.51 10.25 -12.73
C GLU A 70 11.34 9.89 -11.50
N ARG A 71 10.98 10.40 -10.33
CA ARG A 71 11.39 9.71 -9.14
C ARG A 71 11.09 8.27 -9.55
N GLU A 72 12.12 7.42 -9.67
CA GLU A 72 11.89 6.03 -9.31
C GLU A 72 11.16 6.22 -8.01
N ALA A 73 9.83 6.15 -8.08
CA ALA A 73 8.98 6.22 -6.91
C ALA A 73 9.67 5.20 -6.05
N GLU A 74 10.39 5.67 -5.01
CA GLU A 74 10.93 4.74 -4.02
C GLU A 74 9.82 3.76 -3.96
N GLN A 75 10.04 2.54 -4.48
CA GLN A 75 8.94 1.61 -4.69
C GLN A 75 8.41 1.35 -3.30
N GLY A 76 7.67 2.35 -2.84
CA GLY A 76 6.87 2.29 -1.65
C GLY A 76 6.10 1.01 -1.87
N SER A 77 6.23 0.08 -0.97
CA SER A 77 5.67 -1.24 -1.19
C SER A 77 4.24 -1.02 -1.68
N ASP A 78 3.83 -1.77 -2.72
CA ASP A 78 2.45 -1.71 -3.28
C ASP A 78 1.39 -2.08 -2.21
N PHE A 79 1.73 -1.84 -0.93
CA PHE A 79 0.93 -2.22 0.21
C PHE A 79 0.53 -1.02 1.05
N LEU A 80 -0.71 -1.05 1.50
CA LEU A 80 -1.31 -0.06 2.38
C LEU A 80 -1.88 -0.76 3.61
N VAL A 81 -1.85 -0.07 4.74
CA VAL A 81 -2.65 -0.41 5.91
C VAL A 81 -3.80 0.57 6.00
N LEU A 82 -5.03 0.07 6.02
CA LEU A 82 -6.23 0.86 6.29
C LEU A 82 -6.61 0.65 7.74
N GLU A 83 -6.90 1.73 8.46
CA GLU A 83 -7.26 1.68 9.88
C GLU A 83 -8.45 2.56 10.20
N THR A 84 -9.32 2.07 11.06
CA THR A 84 -10.40 2.87 11.66
C THR A 84 -10.69 2.43 13.09
N ASN A 85 -11.14 3.38 13.91
CA ASN A 85 -11.51 3.12 15.31
C ASN A 85 -13.03 3.08 15.41
N ILE A 86 -13.57 2.06 16.07
CA ILE A 86 -15.00 1.78 16.16
C ILE A 86 -15.37 1.57 17.63
N ASP A 87 -16.24 2.44 18.19
CA ASP A 87 -16.67 2.42 19.60
C ASP A 87 -18.17 2.13 19.80
N ASP A 88 -18.91 1.88 18.72
CA ASP A 88 -20.37 1.78 18.74
C ASP A 88 -20.94 0.67 17.85
N MET A 89 -20.10 -0.30 17.43
CA MET A 89 -20.52 -1.42 16.59
C MET A 89 -20.65 -2.71 17.40
N SER A 90 -21.65 -3.55 17.07
CA SER A 90 -21.79 -4.88 17.67
C SER A 90 -20.59 -5.77 17.35
N PRO A 91 -19.97 -6.46 18.34
CA PRO A 91 -18.90 -7.39 18.10
C PRO A 91 -19.24 -8.56 17.16
N GLN A 92 -20.51 -8.88 17.00
CA GLN A 92 -20.98 -9.97 16.12
C GLN A 92 -20.70 -9.69 14.63
N ILE A 93 -20.57 -8.40 14.25
CA ILE A 93 -20.37 -7.99 12.86
C ILE A 93 -18.95 -8.34 12.37
N TYR A 94 -17.95 -8.39 13.26
CA TYR A 94 -16.56 -8.58 12.84
C TYR A 94 -16.32 -9.87 12.05
N GLY A 95 -16.98 -10.98 12.40
CA GLY A 95 -16.82 -12.23 11.66
C GLY A 95 -17.24 -12.09 10.18
N TYR A 96 -18.42 -11.54 9.94
CA TYR A 96 -18.92 -11.23 8.61
C TYR A 96 -18.04 -10.19 7.88
N LEU A 97 -17.64 -9.14 8.60
CA LEU A 97 -16.80 -8.07 8.06
C LEU A 97 -15.46 -8.60 7.54
N TYR A 98 -14.82 -9.52 8.27
CA TYR A 98 -13.55 -10.13 7.86
C TYR A 98 -13.71 -10.87 6.52
N GLU A 99 -14.75 -11.67 6.37
CA GLU A 99 -15.03 -12.38 5.12
C GLU A 99 -15.20 -11.42 3.95
N ARG A 100 -15.93 -10.31 4.16
CA ARG A 100 -16.16 -9.28 3.16
C ARG A 100 -14.87 -8.55 2.77
N LEU A 101 -14.01 -8.25 3.75
CA LEU A 101 -12.73 -7.58 3.51
C LEU A 101 -11.75 -8.48 2.75
N PHE A 102 -11.65 -9.76 3.09
CA PHE A 102 -10.84 -10.70 2.31
C PHE A 102 -11.37 -10.84 0.87
N ALA A 103 -12.68 -10.89 0.68
CA ALA A 103 -13.30 -10.92 -0.64
C ALA A 103 -13.04 -9.63 -1.45
N ALA A 104 -12.86 -8.49 -0.79
CA ALA A 104 -12.52 -7.21 -1.40
C ALA A 104 -11.01 -7.04 -1.71
N GLY A 105 -10.18 -8.04 -1.36
CA GLY A 105 -8.75 -8.06 -1.66
C GLY A 105 -7.84 -7.67 -0.48
N ALA A 106 -8.35 -7.68 0.76
CA ALA A 106 -7.49 -7.60 1.93
C ALA A 106 -6.56 -8.83 1.99
N LEU A 107 -5.31 -8.61 2.31
CA LEU A 107 -4.28 -9.66 2.49
C LEU A 107 -4.23 -10.15 3.93
N ASP A 108 -4.55 -9.28 4.85
CA ASP A 108 -4.67 -9.58 6.28
C ASP A 108 -5.67 -8.61 6.92
N VAL A 109 -6.38 -9.05 7.97
CA VAL A 109 -7.37 -8.26 8.71
C VAL A 109 -7.23 -8.58 10.19
N TRP A 110 -7.12 -7.56 11.04
CA TRP A 110 -7.04 -7.75 12.47
C TRP A 110 -7.74 -6.64 13.24
N THR A 111 -8.05 -6.89 14.51
CA THR A 111 -8.55 -5.88 15.43
C THR A 111 -7.64 -5.75 16.63
N THR A 112 -7.51 -4.53 17.12
CA THR A 112 -6.78 -4.22 18.35
C THR A 112 -7.73 -3.53 19.34
N PRO A 113 -7.88 -4.06 20.56
CA PRO A 113 -8.67 -3.38 21.60
C PRO A 113 -8.03 -2.04 21.98
N ILE A 114 -8.85 -1.01 22.01
CA ILE A 114 -8.42 0.35 22.38
C ILE A 114 -9.42 1.00 23.34
N THR A 115 -9.01 2.08 23.99
CA THR A 115 -9.92 2.96 24.72
C THR A 115 -9.97 4.31 24.01
N MET A 116 -11.15 4.75 23.64
CA MET A 116 -11.39 6.04 22.99
C MET A 116 -11.79 7.13 23.98
N LYS A 117 -12.01 8.35 23.48
CA LYS A 117 -12.51 9.49 24.27
C LYS A 117 -13.73 9.09 25.09
N LYS A 118 -13.94 9.74 26.24
CA LYS A 118 -15.01 9.43 27.20
C LYS A 118 -14.90 8.00 27.77
N THR A 119 -13.69 7.43 27.81
CA THR A 119 -13.36 6.10 28.37
C THR A 119 -14.15 4.97 27.72
N ARG A 120 -14.50 5.08 26.44
CA ARG A 120 -15.26 4.04 25.73
C ARG A 120 -14.37 2.91 25.28
N PRO A 121 -14.67 1.65 25.65
CA PRO A 121 -14.04 0.50 25.03
C PRO A 121 -14.34 0.49 23.52
N ALA A 122 -13.33 0.22 22.71
CA ALA A 122 -13.44 0.25 21.25
C ALA A 122 -12.51 -0.76 20.61
N GLN A 123 -12.67 -0.98 19.31
CA GLN A 123 -11.76 -1.77 18.49
C GLN A 123 -11.16 -0.89 17.39
N MET A 124 -9.86 -0.94 17.23
CA MET A 124 -9.22 -0.47 16.01
C MET A 124 -9.21 -1.61 15.02
N LEU A 125 -9.98 -1.47 13.95
CA LEU A 125 -9.94 -2.37 12.79
C LEU A 125 -8.78 -1.95 11.90
N SER A 126 -7.91 -2.87 11.57
CA SER A 126 -6.80 -2.67 10.65
C SER A 126 -6.80 -3.77 9.59
N LEU A 127 -6.39 -3.45 8.38
CA LEU A 127 -6.17 -4.41 7.32
C LEU A 127 -4.96 -4.03 6.46
N LEU A 128 -4.31 -5.04 5.90
CA LEU A 128 -3.28 -4.89 4.88
C LEU A 128 -3.89 -5.18 3.51
N CYS A 129 -3.68 -4.31 2.54
CA CYS A 129 -4.10 -4.56 1.15
C CYS A 129 -3.08 -4.00 0.15
N ARG A 130 -3.23 -4.38 -1.12
CA ARG A 130 -2.52 -3.69 -2.21
C ARG A 130 -3.18 -2.35 -2.50
N THR A 131 -2.41 -1.42 -3.04
CA THR A 131 -2.91 -0.11 -3.50
C THR A 131 -4.10 -0.26 -4.44
N SER A 132 -4.08 -1.26 -5.32
CA SER A 132 -5.18 -1.56 -6.25
C SER A 132 -6.49 -1.99 -5.58
N SER A 133 -6.45 -2.51 -4.35
CA SER A 133 -7.63 -2.96 -3.59
C SER A 133 -8.11 -1.92 -2.57
N LYS A 134 -7.44 -0.78 -2.44
CA LYS A 134 -7.72 0.26 -1.44
C LYS A 134 -9.18 0.68 -1.42
N ASP A 135 -9.70 1.08 -2.57
CA ASP A 135 -11.05 1.66 -2.66
C ASP A 135 -12.14 0.60 -2.43
N ALA A 136 -11.90 -0.64 -2.85
CA ALA A 136 -12.80 -1.77 -2.57
C ALA A 136 -12.87 -2.07 -1.07
N CYS A 137 -11.71 -2.17 -0.40
CA CYS A 137 -11.65 -2.39 1.05
C CYS A 137 -12.24 -1.22 1.84
N ALA A 138 -11.92 0.02 1.47
CA ALA A 138 -12.48 1.22 2.10
C ALA A 138 -14.00 1.27 1.98
N SER A 139 -14.54 0.91 0.81
CA SER A 139 -15.99 0.85 0.58
C SER A 139 -16.67 -0.19 1.48
N VAL A 140 -16.04 -1.35 1.72
CA VAL A 140 -16.56 -2.36 2.66
C VAL A 140 -16.58 -1.79 4.07
N ILE A 141 -15.48 -1.19 4.55
CA ILE A 141 -15.43 -0.59 5.89
C ILE A 141 -16.55 0.42 6.09
N LEU A 142 -16.68 1.39 5.17
CA LEU A 142 -17.65 2.48 5.31
C LEU A 142 -19.12 2.04 5.16
N ARG A 143 -19.40 0.91 4.52
CA ARG A 143 -20.76 0.40 4.34
C ARG A 143 -21.18 -0.61 5.39
N GLU A 144 -20.25 -1.39 5.91
CA GLU A 144 -20.55 -2.50 6.82
C GLU A 144 -20.25 -2.17 8.28
N THR A 145 -19.68 -0.98 8.57
CA THR A 145 -19.37 -0.54 9.93
C THR A 145 -20.01 0.81 10.24
N THR A 146 -19.95 1.21 11.50
CA THR A 146 -20.37 2.55 11.95
C THR A 146 -19.29 3.62 11.71
N SER A 147 -18.15 3.25 11.12
CA SER A 147 -17.07 4.17 10.83
C SER A 147 -17.46 5.19 9.75
N ILE A 148 -17.15 6.45 9.98
CA ILE A 148 -17.36 7.55 9.03
C ILE A 148 -16.08 7.96 8.29
N GLY A 149 -14.96 7.31 8.57
CA GLY A 149 -13.66 7.61 7.95
C GLY A 149 -12.60 6.63 8.40
N LEU A 150 -11.52 6.58 7.64
CA LEU A 150 -10.39 5.69 7.89
C LEU A 150 -9.07 6.39 7.59
N ARG A 151 -7.99 5.89 8.18
CA ARG A 151 -6.60 6.29 7.88
C ARG A 151 -6.04 5.36 6.84
N VAL A 152 -5.25 5.90 5.93
CA VAL A 152 -4.46 5.16 4.96
C VAL A 152 -3.00 5.39 5.30
N LEU A 153 -2.29 4.31 5.57
CA LEU A 153 -0.88 4.32 5.93
C LEU A 153 -0.10 3.59 4.84
N GLU A 154 0.91 4.22 4.30
CA GLU A 154 1.81 3.58 3.35
C GLU A 154 2.75 2.64 4.11
N VAL A 155 2.89 1.42 3.60
CA VAL A 155 3.88 0.47 4.10
C VAL A 155 5.17 0.73 3.33
N ALA A 156 6.18 1.30 3.99
CA ALA A 156 7.44 1.64 3.33
C ALA A 156 8.13 0.40 2.75
N GLU A 157 8.12 -0.70 3.47
CA GLU A 157 8.72 -1.97 3.04
C GLU A 157 7.95 -3.14 3.65
N ARG A 158 7.81 -4.23 2.88
CA ARG A 158 7.28 -5.50 3.37
C ARG A 158 8.29 -6.62 3.08
N ILE A 159 8.89 -7.12 4.13
CA ILE A 159 9.85 -8.22 4.04
C ILE A 159 9.10 -9.53 4.17
N GLU A 160 9.25 -10.41 3.19
CA GLU A 160 8.63 -11.74 3.19
C GLU A 160 9.68 -12.82 2.94
N ALA A 161 9.61 -13.89 3.72
CA ALA A 161 10.37 -15.10 3.44
C ALA A 161 9.82 -15.81 2.20
N GLU A 162 10.68 -16.42 1.41
CA GLU A 162 10.28 -17.29 0.31
C GLU A 162 9.47 -18.47 0.85
N ARG A 163 8.38 -18.84 0.16
CA ARG A 163 7.46 -19.86 0.64
C ARG A 163 7.37 -21.01 -0.34
N GLU A 164 7.40 -22.21 0.21
CA GLU A 164 7.19 -23.46 -0.53
C GLU A 164 6.14 -24.29 0.20
N THR A 165 5.28 -24.99 -0.54
CA THR A 165 4.36 -25.95 0.04
C THR A 165 4.76 -27.34 -0.40
N VAL A 166 4.99 -28.21 0.58
CA VAL A 166 5.29 -29.65 0.34
C VAL A 166 4.23 -30.51 1.00
N LYS A 167 4.01 -31.70 0.45
CA LYS A 167 3.11 -32.68 1.07
C LYS A 167 3.93 -33.77 1.76
N VAL A 168 3.51 -34.11 2.96
CA VAL A 168 4.10 -35.21 3.74
C VAL A 168 3.06 -36.28 4.03
N ALA A 169 3.45 -37.56 3.91
CA ALA A 169 2.61 -38.66 4.26
C ALA A 169 2.66 -38.92 5.78
N THR A 170 1.50 -39.02 6.40
CA THR A 170 1.36 -39.41 7.82
C THR A 170 0.52 -40.68 7.94
N PRO A 171 0.50 -41.35 9.11
CA PRO A 171 -0.40 -42.48 9.35
C PRO A 171 -1.89 -42.16 9.18
N TYR A 172 -2.24 -40.86 9.18
CA TYR A 172 -3.62 -40.38 9.06
C TYR A 172 -3.98 -39.90 7.66
N GLY A 173 -2.99 -39.76 6.77
CA GLY A 173 -3.13 -39.25 5.40
C GLY A 173 -2.06 -38.22 5.04
N GLU A 174 -2.17 -37.63 3.84
CA GLU A 174 -1.28 -36.55 3.40
C GLU A 174 -1.65 -35.25 4.08
N VAL A 175 -0.62 -34.51 4.50
CA VAL A 175 -0.71 -33.16 5.07
C VAL A 175 0.16 -32.22 4.27
N ALA A 176 -0.38 -31.11 3.79
CA ALA A 176 0.39 -30.03 3.24
C ALA A 176 1.17 -29.30 4.36
N CYS A 177 2.42 -28.97 4.09
CA CYS A 177 3.28 -28.23 5.01
C CYS A 177 3.85 -27.01 4.33
N LYS A 178 3.74 -25.86 4.96
CA LYS A 178 4.38 -24.62 4.52
C LYS A 178 5.81 -24.57 5.03
N LEU A 179 6.75 -24.31 4.13
CA LEU A 179 8.16 -24.05 4.42
C LEU A 179 8.42 -22.57 4.13
N ALA A 180 9.20 -21.93 4.98
CA ALA A 180 9.65 -20.58 4.75
C ALA A 180 11.18 -20.55 4.74
N TYR A 181 11.75 -19.89 3.72
CA TYR A 181 13.18 -19.75 3.52
C TYR A 181 13.58 -18.28 3.59
N TRP A 182 14.73 -18.03 4.19
CA TRP A 182 15.34 -16.70 4.23
C TRP A 182 16.81 -16.82 3.86
N HIS A 183 17.21 -16.11 2.80
CA HIS A 183 18.56 -16.25 2.22
C HIS A 183 18.96 -17.72 1.96
N GLY A 184 18.02 -18.51 1.44
CA GLY A 184 18.24 -19.93 1.13
C GLY A 184 18.25 -20.88 2.33
N ALA A 185 18.12 -20.35 3.56
CA ALA A 185 18.01 -21.17 4.77
C ALA A 185 16.57 -21.40 5.18
N LEU A 186 16.19 -22.63 5.53
CA LEU A 186 14.87 -22.93 6.11
C LEU A 186 14.78 -22.29 7.49
N VAL A 187 13.89 -21.28 7.64
CA VAL A 187 13.68 -20.53 8.88
C VAL A 187 12.41 -20.92 9.61
N ASN A 188 11.42 -21.47 8.89
CA ASN A 188 10.19 -21.95 9.49
C ASN A 188 9.59 -23.10 8.69
N SER A 189 8.86 -23.99 9.40
CA SER A 189 8.13 -25.08 8.78
C SER A 189 6.88 -25.41 9.62
N LYS A 190 5.72 -25.51 8.98
CA LYS A 190 4.45 -25.71 9.68
C LYS A 190 3.49 -26.53 8.84
N PRO A 191 2.86 -27.62 9.41
CA PRO A 191 1.74 -28.30 8.80
C PRO A 191 0.54 -27.36 8.62
N GLU A 192 -0.23 -27.56 7.56
CA GLU A 192 -1.49 -26.83 7.35
C GLU A 192 -2.53 -27.29 8.37
N TYR A 193 -3.07 -26.31 9.10
CA TYR A 193 -4.02 -26.56 10.18
C TYR A 193 -5.29 -27.24 9.70
N GLU A 194 -5.84 -26.78 8.57
CA GLU A 194 -7.09 -27.32 8.02
C GLU A 194 -6.95 -28.80 7.60
N ASP A 195 -5.82 -29.16 7.00
CA ASP A 195 -5.53 -30.55 6.64
C ASP A 195 -5.47 -31.43 7.90
N CYS A 196 -4.75 -30.95 8.93
CA CYS A 196 -4.65 -31.64 10.19
C CYS A 196 -6.02 -31.79 10.87
N CYS A 197 -6.85 -30.76 10.87
CA CYS A 197 -8.21 -30.79 11.40
C CYS A 197 -9.09 -31.82 10.67
N LEU A 198 -9.03 -31.83 9.34
CA LEU A 198 -9.80 -32.77 8.51
C LEU A 198 -9.42 -34.21 8.82
N LEU A 199 -8.13 -34.51 8.87
CA LEU A 199 -7.60 -35.82 9.15
C LEU A 199 -7.91 -36.30 10.59
N ALA A 200 -7.78 -35.40 11.57
CA ALA A 200 -8.10 -35.68 12.96
C ALA A 200 -9.59 -36.08 13.12
N ARG A 201 -10.49 -35.32 12.47
CA ARG A 201 -11.93 -35.65 12.47
C ARG A 201 -12.22 -37.01 11.80
N ARG A 202 -11.56 -37.27 10.66
CA ARG A 202 -11.75 -38.55 9.93
C ARG A 202 -11.23 -39.76 10.69
N ALA A 203 -10.08 -39.62 11.36
CA ALA A 203 -9.44 -40.70 12.09
C ALA A 203 -9.97 -40.86 13.53
N GLY A 204 -10.76 -39.89 14.03
CA GLY A 204 -11.26 -39.91 15.41
C GLY A 204 -10.15 -39.75 16.46
N VAL A 205 -9.06 -39.05 16.12
CA VAL A 205 -7.91 -38.86 16.99
C VAL A 205 -7.74 -37.35 17.35
N PRO A 206 -7.05 -37.06 18.46
CA PRO A 206 -6.78 -35.69 18.82
C PRO A 206 -5.94 -34.96 17.73
N LEU A 207 -6.28 -33.72 17.42
CA LEU A 207 -5.59 -32.88 16.43
C LEU A 207 -4.08 -32.85 16.65
N LYS A 208 -3.63 -32.72 17.91
CA LYS A 208 -2.21 -32.70 18.27
C LYS A 208 -1.43 -33.94 17.81
N GLN A 209 -2.07 -35.10 17.70
CA GLN A 209 -1.42 -36.32 17.22
C GLN A 209 -1.16 -36.25 15.72
N VAL A 210 -2.09 -35.69 14.96
CA VAL A 210 -1.93 -35.49 13.51
C VAL A 210 -0.87 -34.43 13.24
N GLU A 211 -0.88 -33.32 13.96
CA GLU A 211 0.15 -32.27 13.83
C GLU A 211 1.55 -32.80 14.17
N GLU A 212 1.69 -33.59 15.22
CA GLU A 212 2.98 -34.17 15.60
C GLU A 212 3.48 -35.16 14.55
N ALA A 213 2.61 -36.05 14.05
CA ALA A 213 2.95 -36.96 12.97
C ALA A 213 3.39 -36.21 11.70
N ALA A 214 2.72 -35.11 11.35
CA ALA A 214 3.09 -34.27 10.22
C ALA A 214 4.45 -33.59 10.43
N ARG A 215 4.74 -33.08 11.61
CA ARG A 215 6.05 -32.48 11.94
C ARG A 215 7.19 -33.51 11.87
N GLN A 216 6.95 -34.72 12.37
CA GLN A 216 7.95 -35.80 12.31
C GLN A 216 8.23 -36.24 10.85
N ALA A 217 7.16 -36.42 10.04
CA ALA A 217 7.29 -36.75 8.63
C ALA A 217 8.02 -35.66 7.84
N LEU A 218 7.75 -34.38 8.14
CA LEU A 218 8.43 -33.25 7.53
C LEU A 218 9.92 -33.21 7.88
N ALA A 219 10.25 -33.41 9.15
CA ALA A 219 11.65 -33.44 9.59
C ALA A 219 12.44 -34.58 8.90
N ALA A 220 11.84 -35.76 8.75
CA ALA A 220 12.45 -36.87 8.04
C ALA A 220 12.68 -36.57 6.54
N SER A 221 11.70 -35.93 5.89
CA SER A 221 11.81 -35.49 4.47
C SER A 221 12.92 -34.48 4.27
N CYS A 222 13.02 -33.46 5.13
CA CYS A 222 14.08 -32.44 5.07
C CYS A 222 15.47 -33.02 5.32
N ALA A 223 15.62 -34.02 6.20
CA ALA A 223 16.87 -34.70 6.45
C ALA A 223 17.37 -35.49 5.23
N THR A 224 16.45 -36.12 4.51
CA THR A 224 16.74 -36.90 3.30
C THR A 224 17.18 -36.01 2.13
N SER A 225 16.53 -34.85 1.94
CA SER A 225 16.89 -33.88 0.90
C SER A 225 18.26 -33.23 1.11
N ARG A 226 18.75 -33.10 2.34
CA ARG A 226 20.12 -32.62 2.65
C ARG A 226 21.21 -33.64 2.32
N ARG A 227 20.88 -34.93 2.27
CA ARG A 227 21.87 -36.00 1.91
C ARG A 227 22.09 -36.16 0.42
N ILE A 228 21.15 -35.70 -0.42
CA ILE A 228 21.24 -35.84 -1.88
C ILE A 228 21.98 -34.67 -2.53
N LYS A 229 22.14 -33.54 -1.83
CA LYS A 229 22.85 -32.34 -2.31
C LYS A 229 24.31 -32.24 -1.85
N LYS A 230 24.88 -33.31 -1.27
CA LYS A 230 26.31 -33.51 -1.05
C LYS A 230 26.87 -34.54 -2.03
#